data_a702619ed462a5eecc1efc0e319c7748
#
_entry.id   a702619ed462a5eecc1efc0e319c7748
#
_cell.length_a   1.000
_cell.length_b   1.000
_cell.length_c   1.000
_cell.angle_alpha   90.00
_cell.angle_beta   90.00
_cell.angle_gamma   90.00
#
_symmetry.space_group_name_H-M   'P 1'
#
loop_
_entity.id
_entity.type
_entity.pdbx_description
1 polymer ?
#
loop_
_entity_poly.entity_id
_entity_poly.type
_entity_poly.pdbx_seq_one_letter_code
_entity_poly.pdbx_strand_id
1 'polypeptide(L)'
;MGEKELNVGRHMLYTEWYSRDVGGLFMKINKHVYAAQSAYQRIDIFDSPFYGRVFSLDGITMTTERDEFMYHEMLVHVPMFMHPNPRKVLVIGGGDGGSIREILKHPSVEKAVLCEIDEMVVKAAMEHLPYTGSRLNDPKVELLYEDGAKFVRQFKEEFDVIIIDSTDPTAGEGGQLFTVDFYKACSEALKKDGILSAQTEGIMYDYE
;
A
#
# COMPACT_ATOMS: atom_id res chain seq x y z
N MET A 1 18.90 37.87 13.42
CA MET A 1 17.89 37.00 12.79
C MET A 1 17.79 37.46 11.35
N GLY A 2 18.42 36.71 10.41
CA GLY A 2 18.42 37.08 8.99
C GLY A 2 17.04 36.86 8.40
N GLU A 3 16.53 37.86 7.71
CA GLU A 3 15.37 37.76 6.86
C GLU A 3 15.61 36.66 5.83
N LYS A 4 14.87 35.55 5.90
CA LYS A 4 14.81 34.59 4.80
C LYS A 4 14.00 35.28 3.70
N GLU A 5 14.67 35.70 2.63
CA GLU A 5 14.01 36.10 1.40
C GLU A 5 13.01 35.01 1.00
N LEU A 6 11.74 35.37 0.95
CA LEU A 6 10.70 34.57 0.32
C LEU A 6 11.02 34.49 -1.17
N ASN A 7 11.62 33.39 -1.59
CA ASN A 7 11.92 33.16 -3.00
C ASN A 7 10.60 32.88 -3.74
N VAL A 8 10.00 33.90 -4.33
CA VAL A 8 8.76 33.84 -5.11
C VAL A 8 9.08 33.25 -6.50
N GLY A 9 9.62 32.04 -6.52
CA GLY A 9 9.83 31.28 -7.74
C GLY A 9 8.55 30.53 -8.18
N ARG A 10 8.44 30.21 -9.46
CA ARG A 10 7.41 29.28 -9.95
C ARG A 10 7.71 27.90 -9.37
N HIS A 11 6.85 27.39 -8.49
CA HIS A 11 6.94 26.04 -7.92
C HIS A 11 5.79 25.21 -8.49
N MET A 12 6.09 23.95 -8.84
CA MET A 12 5.04 22.95 -9.04
C MET A 12 4.56 22.48 -7.67
N LEU A 13 3.26 22.39 -7.50
CA LEU A 13 2.63 21.92 -6.27
C LEU A 13 1.76 20.72 -6.60
N TYR A 14 1.88 19.69 -5.79
CA TYR A 14 0.89 18.63 -5.68
C TYR A 14 -0.12 19.03 -4.62
N THR A 15 -1.40 18.81 -4.87
CA THR A 15 -2.48 19.12 -3.94
C THR A 15 -3.37 17.89 -3.79
N GLU A 16 -3.64 17.53 -2.55
CA GLU A 16 -4.55 16.46 -2.18
C GLU A 16 -5.63 17.03 -1.26
N TRP A 17 -6.89 16.75 -1.53
CA TRP A 17 -8.02 17.20 -0.74
C TRP A 17 -8.61 16.05 0.07
N TYR A 18 -8.55 16.13 1.39
CA TYR A 18 -9.15 15.13 2.29
C TYR A 18 -10.67 15.26 2.33
N SER A 19 -11.18 16.49 2.38
CA SER A 19 -12.58 16.80 2.17
C SER A 19 -12.75 18.24 1.70
N ARG A 20 -13.93 18.56 1.12
CA ARG A 20 -14.22 19.94 0.66
C ARG A 20 -14.25 20.95 1.80
N ASP A 21 -14.62 20.52 3.02
CA ASP A 21 -14.89 21.40 4.16
C ASP A 21 -13.74 21.42 5.19
N VAL A 22 -12.84 20.43 5.17
CA VAL A 22 -11.77 20.30 6.16
C VAL A 22 -10.43 20.83 5.63
N GLY A 23 -10.16 20.65 4.34
CA GLY A 23 -8.90 21.05 3.73
C GLY A 23 -8.14 19.87 3.11
N GLY A 24 -6.85 20.05 2.92
CA GLY A 24 -6.01 19.05 2.26
C GLY A 24 -4.53 19.27 2.51
N LEU A 25 -3.73 18.44 1.87
CA LEU A 25 -2.28 18.55 1.84
C LEU A 25 -1.83 19.25 0.56
N PHE A 26 -0.81 20.08 0.65
CA PHE A 26 -0.05 20.50 -0.51
C PHE A 26 1.45 20.29 -0.27
N MET A 27 2.15 19.82 -1.29
CA MET A 27 3.59 19.66 -1.22
C MET A 27 4.28 20.18 -2.49
N LYS A 28 5.51 20.65 -2.31
CA LYS A 28 6.33 21.11 -3.42
C LYS A 28 6.82 19.91 -4.22
N ILE A 29 6.74 20.00 -5.54
CA ILE A 29 7.32 19.03 -6.48
C ILE A 29 8.59 19.62 -7.07
N ASN A 30 9.68 18.86 -7.02
CA ASN A 30 10.92 19.19 -7.72
C ASN A 30 10.97 18.58 -9.12
N LYS A 31 10.45 17.38 -9.27
CA LYS A 31 10.49 16.64 -10.52
C LYS A 31 9.31 15.66 -10.60
N HIS A 32 8.65 15.63 -11.73
CA HIS A 32 7.72 14.57 -12.09
C HIS A 32 8.53 13.40 -12.67
N VAL A 33 8.35 12.19 -12.13
CA VAL A 33 9.15 11.00 -12.47
C VAL A 33 8.39 10.09 -13.41
N TYR A 34 7.13 9.81 -13.08
CA TYR A 34 6.28 8.90 -13.85
C TYR A 34 4.82 9.34 -13.75
N ALA A 35 4.08 9.19 -14.84
CA ALA A 35 2.63 9.34 -14.88
C ALA A 35 2.04 8.39 -15.91
N ALA A 36 1.00 7.67 -15.50
CA ALA A 36 0.25 6.80 -16.38
C ALA A 36 -1.21 6.71 -15.96
N GLN A 37 -2.07 6.30 -16.89
CA GLN A 37 -3.44 5.90 -16.62
C GLN A 37 -3.57 4.42 -16.87
N SER A 38 -3.88 3.64 -15.83
CA SER A 38 -4.22 2.23 -15.96
C SER A 38 -5.71 2.05 -16.27
N ALA A 39 -6.17 0.81 -16.34
CA ALA A 39 -7.59 0.50 -16.44
C ALA A 39 -8.37 0.82 -15.14
N TYR A 40 -7.65 0.97 -14.03
CA TYR A 40 -8.23 1.13 -12.68
C TYR A 40 -8.09 2.55 -12.15
N GLN A 41 -6.91 3.18 -12.36
CA GLN A 41 -6.56 4.42 -11.67
C GLN A 41 -5.44 5.18 -12.38
N ARG A 42 -5.31 6.46 -12.04
CA ARG A 42 -4.16 7.26 -12.44
C ARG A 42 -3.00 7.03 -11.45
N ILE A 43 -1.82 6.80 -11.99
CA ILE A 43 -0.58 6.59 -11.24
C ILE A 43 0.31 7.80 -11.46
N ASP A 44 0.73 8.47 -10.39
CA ASP A 44 1.69 9.56 -10.42
C ASP A 44 2.84 9.30 -9.44
N ILE A 45 4.09 9.48 -9.90
CA ILE A 45 5.29 9.39 -9.06
C ILE A 45 6.10 10.67 -9.28
N PHE A 46 6.48 11.33 -8.21
CA PHE A 46 7.22 12.57 -8.25
C PHE A 46 8.19 12.72 -7.09
N ASP A 47 9.18 13.59 -7.23
CA ASP A 47 10.16 13.91 -6.19
C ASP A 47 9.74 15.20 -5.47
N SER A 48 9.63 15.12 -4.15
CA SER A 48 9.42 16.25 -3.24
C SER A 48 10.71 16.55 -2.46
N PRO A 49 11.07 17.82 -2.23
CA PRO A 49 12.28 18.15 -1.47
C PRO A 49 12.23 17.76 -0.01
N PHE A 50 11.04 17.53 0.55
CA PHE A 50 10.86 17.16 1.95
C PHE A 50 10.53 15.67 2.12
N TYR A 51 9.66 15.14 1.26
CA TYR A 51 9.16 13.77 1.38
C TYR A 51 9.98 12.73 0.59
N GLY A 52 10.97 13.18 -0.21
CA GLY A 52 11.68 12.30 -1.14
C GLY A 52 10.76 11.91 -2.30
N ARG A 53 10.82 10.68 -2.72
CA ARG A 53 9.93 10.17 -3.74
C ARG A 53 8.54 9.91 -3.17
N VAL A 54 7.53 10.37 -3.89
CA VAL A 54 6.12 10.25 -3.52
C VAL A 54 5.40 9.43 -4.58
N PHE A 55 4.60 8.49 -4.14
CA PHE A 55 3.70 7.69 -4.96
C PHE A 55 2.25 8.06 -4.66
N SER A 56 1.47 8.30 -5.70
CA SER A 56 0.09 8.74 -5.62
C SER A 56 -0.78 7.98 -6.61
N LEU A 57 -1.99 7.63 -6.19
CA LEU A 57 -3.04 7.03 -6.99
C LEU A 57 -4.27 7.94 -6.99
N ASP A 58 -4.78 8.28 -8.18
CA ASP A 58 -5.93 9.18 -8.38
C ASP A 58 -5.82 10.52 -7.63
N GLY A 59 -4.58 11.00 -7.41
CA GLY A 59 -4.32 12.24 -6.69
C GLY A 59 -4.32 12.11 -5.16
N ILE A 60 -4.36 10.88 -4.63
CA ILE A 60 -4.23 10.55 -3.22
C ILE A 60 -2.84 10.00 -2.95
N THR A 61 -2.15 10.53 -1.96
CA THR A 61 -0.80 10.07 -1.58
C THR A 61 -0.89 8.69 -0.93
N MET A 62 -0.27 7.71 -1.56
CA MET A 62 -0.17 6.35 -1.02
C MET A 62 1.05 6.20 -0.11
N THR A 63 2.24 6.53 -0.63
CA THR A 63 3.49 6.42 0.13
C THR A 63 4.44 7.56 -0.16
N THR A 64 5.26 7.90 0.81
CA THR A 64 6.44 8.75 0.64
C THR A 64 7.70 8.05 1.12
N GLU A 65 8.83 8.25 0.46
CA GLU A 65 10.10 7.66 0.85
C GLU A 65 10.50 7.99 2.30
N ARG A 66 10.01 9.12 2.82
CA ARG A 66 10.36 9.61 4.13
C ARG A 66 9.72 8.85 5.27
N ASP A 67 8.46 8.44 5.15
CA ASP A 67 7.64 7.99 6.28
C ASP A 67 6.85 6.69 6.04
N GLU A 68 6.90 6.11 4.83
CA GLU A 68 6.18 4.88 4.49
C GLU A 68 6.48 3.71 5.44
N PHE A 69 7.71 3.69 6.00
CA PHE A 69 8.13 2.62 6.90
C PHE A 69 7.26 2.54 8.17
N MET A 70 6.76 3.66 8.67
CA MET A 70 5.87 3.66 9.85
C MET A 70 4.59 2.88 9.58
N TYR A 71 4.04 3.02 8.39
CA TYR A 71 2.85 2.30 7.94
C TYR A 71 3.15 0.81 7.73
N HIS A 72 4.11 0.50 6.87
CA HIS A 72 4.39 -0.89 6.48
C HIS A 72 4.92 -1.73 7.64
N GLU A 73 5.77 -1.18 8.51
CA GLU A 73 6.26 -1.88 9.69
C GLU A 73 5.12 -2.22 10.65
N MET A 74 4.19 -1.30 10.90
CA MET A 74 3.05 -1.55 11.79
C MET A 74 2.06 -2.55 11.18
N LEU A 75 1.75 -2.40 9.91
CA LEU A 75 0.81 -3.29 9.22
C LEU A 75 1.31 -4.74 9.17
N VAL A 76 2.63 -4.91 8.95
CA VAL A 76 3.26 -6.23 8.74
C VAL A 76 3.80 -6.83 10.03
N HIS A 77 4.65 -6.11 10.76
CA HIS A 77 5.39 -6.74 11.87
C HIS A 77 4.48 -7.12 13.04
N VAL A 78 3.42 -6.37 13.31
CA VAL A 78 2.50 -6.71 14.40
C VAL A 78 1.91 -8.12 14.21
N PRO A 79 1.20 -8.45 13.12
CA PRO A 79 0.66 -9.79 12.92
C PRO A 79 1.76 -10.85 12.76
N MET A 80 2.89 -10.52 12.11
CA MET A 80 3.97 -11.45 11.88
C MET A 80 4.67 -11.88 13.18
N PHE A 81 4.81 -11.00 14.16
CA PHE A 81 5.39 -11.35 15.48
C PHE A 81 4.36 -12.00 16.43
N MET A 82 3.07 -11.77 16.22
CA MET A 82 2.02 -12.44 16.99
C MET A 82 1.85 -13.90 16.58
N HIS A 83 2.12 -14.24 15.32
CA HIS A 83 2.06 -15.62 14.84
C HIS A 83 3.35 -16.36 15.20
N PRO A 84 3.29 -17.58 15.78
CA PRO A 84 4.48 -18.29 16.28
C PRO A 84 5.47 -18.69 15.18
N ASN A 85 5.02 -18.95 13.96
CA ASN A 85 5.88 -19.35 12.84
C ASN A 85 5.20 -19.06 11.49
N PRO A 86 5.11 -17.78 11.05
CA PRO A 86 4.46 -17.43 9.78
C PRO A 86 5.33 -17.87 8.59
N ARG A 87 4.84 -18.80 7.80
CA ARG A 87 5.56 -19.36 6.63
C ARG A 87 4.96 -18.91 5.30
N LYS A 88 3.64 -18.87 5.19
CA LYS A 88 2.92 -18.47 3.98
C LYS A 88 2.03 -17.26 4.26
N VAL A 89 2.34 -16.16 3.61
CA VAL A 89 1.69 -14.88 3.82
C VAL A 89 1.02 -14.42 2.53
N LEU A 90 -0.22 -13.93 2.63
CA LEU A 90 -0.94 -13.28 1.54
C LEU A 90 -1.02 -11.78 1.80
N VAL A 91 -0.71 -10.98 0.79
CA VAL A 91 -0.99 -9.53 0.74
C VAL A 91 -2.04 -9.31 -0.33
N ILE A 92 -3.13 -8.63 0.01
CA ILE A 92 -4.18 -8.18 -0.90
C ILE A 92 -4.03 -6.67 -1.08
N GLY A 93 -3.80 -6.23 -2.32
CA GLY A 93 -3.30 -4.89 -2.61
C GLY A 93 -1.78 -4.80 -2.41
N GLY A 94 -1.27 -3.67 -1.97
CA GLY A 94 0.15 -3.46 -1.64
C GLY A 94 1.08 -3.48 -2.85
N GLY A 95 0.59 -3.07 -4.02
CA GLY A 95 1.33 -3.08 -5.28
C GLY A 95 2.60 -2.22 -5.28
N ASP A 96 2.77 -1.32 -4.32
CA ASP A 96 4.01 -0.57 -4.12
C ASP A 96 5.18 -1.42 -3.61
N GLY A 97 4.89 -2.58 -2.99
CA GLY A 97 5.85 -3.56 -2.52
C GLY A 97 6.36 -3.36 -1.09
N GLY A 98 5.92 -2.34 -0.37
CA GLY A 98 6.36 -2.05 0.99
C GLY A 98 6.04 -3.19 1.96
N SER A 99 4.81 -3.69 1.94
CA SER A 99 4.39 -4.84 2.74
C SER A 99 5.21 -6.10 2.42
N ILE A 100 5.48 -6.39 1.15
CA ILE A 100 6.34 -7.52 0.73
C ILE A 100 7.77 -7.36 1.27
N ARG A 101 8.33 -6.16 1.19
CA ARG A 101 9.67 -5.87 1.73
C ARG A 101 9.75 -6.20 3.23
N GLU A 102 8.75 -5.80 4.01
CA GLU A 102 8.71 -6.05 5.45
C GLU A 102 8.49 -7.54 5.78
N ILE A 103 7.59 -8.22 5.06
CA ILE A 103 7.35 -9.67 5.20
C ILE A 103 8.64 -10.47 5.00
N LEU A 104 9.43 -10.11 3.99
CA LEU A 104 10.68 -10.82 3.67
C LEU A 104 11.83 -10.60 4.67
N LYS A 105 11.67 -9.69 5.65
CA LYS A 105 12.58 -9.56 6.79
C LYS A 105 12.40 -10.70 7.81
N HIS A 106 11.28 -11.41 7.78
CA HIS A 106 11.01 -12.54 8.66
C HIS A 106 11.60 -13.84 8.10
N PRO A 107 12.58 -14.46 8.78
CA PRO A 107 13.29 -15.62 8.23
C PRO A 107 12.41 -16.88 8.12
N SER A 108 11.31 -16.95 8.88
CA SER A 108 10.34 -18.04 8.82
C SER A 108 9.55 -18.09 7.51
N VAL A 109 9.44 -16.95 6.78
CA VAL A 109 8.66 -16.87 5.55
C VAL A 109 9.30 -17.69 4.45
N GLU A 110 8.52 -18.62 3.93
CA GLU A 110 8.86 -19.47 2.78
C GLU A 110 8.24 -18.93 1.50
N LYS A 111 7.03 -18.37 1.60
CA LYS A 111 6.28 -17.84 0.46
C LYS A 111 5.47 -16.61 0.85
N ALA A 112 5.59 -15.56 0.07
CA ALA A 112 4.75 -14.37 0.11
C ALA A 112 3.97 -14.27 -1.21
N VAL A 113 2.65 -14.18 -1.15
CA VAL A 113 1.78 -14.00 -2.31
C VAL A 113 1.28 -12.57 -2.30
N LEU A 114 1.52 -11.84 -3.37
CA LEU A 114 0.95 -10.51 -3.60
C LEU A 114 -0.18 -10.63 -4.63
N CYS A 115 -1.40 -10.29 -4.24
CA CYS A 115 -2.56 -10.24 -5.11
C CYS A 115 -2.97 -8.78 -5.30
N GLU A 116 -2.49 -8.18 -6.38
CA GLU A 116 -2.74 -6.78 -6.77
C GLU A 116 -3.57 -6.77 -8.06
N ILE A 117 -4.60 -5.94 -8.12
CA ILE A 117 -5.47 -5.87 -9.28
C ILE A 117 -4.81 -5.12 -10.44
N ASP A 118 -3.96 -4.15 -10.13
CA ASP A 118 -3.32 -3.27 -11.11
C ASP A 118 -1.85 -3.63 -11.35
N GLU A 119 -1.60 -4.45 -12.37
CA GLU A 119 -0.25 -4.81 -12.78
C GLU A 119 0.65 -3.59 -13.05
N MET A 120 0.05 -2.47 -13.50
CA MET A 120 0.82 -1.25 -13.82
C MET A 120 1.39 -0.61 -12.57
N VAL A 121 0.69 -0.68 -11.44
CA VAL A 121 1.19 -0.22 -10.13
C VAL A 121 2.44 -0.99 -9.75
N VAL A 122 2.39 -2.32 -9.82
CA VAL A 122 3.55 -3.19 -9.48
C VAL A 122 4.75 -2.89 -10.37
N LYS A 123 4.54 -2.74 -11.68
CA LYS A 123 5.61 -2.38 -12.63
C LYS A 123 6.21 -1.01 -12.33
N ALA A 124 5.36 -0.01 -12.06
CA ALA A 124 5.81 1.32 -11.70
C ALA A 124 6.61 1.32 -10.38
N ALA A 125 6.18 0.52 -9.40
CA ALA A 125 6.90 0.37 -8.14
C ALA A 125 8.28 -0.25 -8.32
N MET A 126 8.39 -1.35 -9.08
CA MET A 126 9.67 -1.99 -9.38
C MET A 126 10.66 -1.04 -10.08
N GLU A 127 10.18 -0.19 -10.96
CA GLU A 127 11.03 0.70 -11.75
C GLU A 127 11.37 2.01 -11.01
N HIS A 128 10.41 2.56 -10.26
CA HIS A 128 10.51 3.93 -9.78
C HIS A 128 10.50 4.08 -8.26
N LEU A 129 10.13 3.04 -7.48
CA LEU A 129 10.08 3.05 -6.02
C LEU A 129 11.11 2.10 -5.39
N PRO A 130 12.42 2.40 -5.46
CA PRO A 130 13.46 1.46 -4.98
C PRO A 130 13.38 1.18 -3.48
N TYR A 131 12.76 2.07 -2.70
CA TYR A 131 12.61 1.92 -1.25
C TYR A 131 11.53 0.90 -0.87
N THR A 132 10.47 0.68 -1.67
CA THR A 132 9.41 -0.32 -1.45
C THR A 132 9.49 -1.47 -2.44
N GLY A 133 9.56 -1.20 -3.74
CA GLY A 133 9.44 -2.17 -4.83
C GLY A 133 10.62 -3.10 -5.05
N SER A 134 11.77 -2.86 -4.38
CA SER A 134 13.04 -3.59 -4.64
C SER A 134 12.99 -5.10 -4.37
N ARG A 135 12.04 -5.57 -3.57
CA ARG A 135 11.92 -6.98 -3.20
C ARG A 135 10.79 -7.73 -3.91
N LEU A 136 10.06 -7.09 -4.82
CA LEU A 136 8.96 -7.71 -5.55
C LEU A 136 9.41 -8.87 -6.48
N ASN A 137 10.67 -8.87 -6.91
CA ASN A 137 11.27 -9.95 -7.70
C ASN A 137 11.98 -11.02 -6.87
N ASP A 138 11.79 -11.06 -5.55
CA ASP A 138 12.40 -12.07 -4.70
C ASP A 138 11.83 -13.46 -5.03
N PRO A 139 12.65 -14.53 -5.08
CA PRO A 139 12.18 -15.88 -5.42
C PRO A 139 11.12 -16.46 -4.46
N LYS A 140 10.95 -15.89 -3.27
CA LYS A 140 9.87 -16.25 -2.35
C LYS A 140 8.54 -15.56 -2.68
N VAL A 141 8.53 -14.58 -3.60
CA VAL A 141 7.35 -13.78 -3.94
C VAL A 141 6.65 -14.36 -5.16
N GLU A 142 5.35 -14.56 -5.04
CA GLU A 142 4.46 -14.84 -6.15
C GLU A 142 3.58 -13.61 -6.40
N LEU A 143 3.68 -13.04 -7.60
CA LEU A 143 2.88 -11.89 -8.02
C LEU A 143 1.68 -12.38 -8.84
N LEU A 144 0.48 -11.97 -8.43
CA LEU A 144 -0.77 -12.28 -9.10
C LEU A 144 -1.54 -10.98 -9.37
N TYR A 145 -2.08 -10.87 -10.58
CA TYR A 145 -2.81 -9.69 -11.04
C TYR A 145 -4.29 -10.02 -11.14
N GLU A 146 -4.94 -10.07 -9.98
CA GLU A 146 -6.33 -10.50 -9.83
C GLU A 146 -7.08 -9.67 -8.80
N ASP A 147 -8.42 -9.73 -8.85
CA ASP A 147 -9.30 -9.18 -7.82
C ASP A 147 -9.12 -9.98 -6.50
N GLY A 148 -8.55 -9.34 -5.49
CA GLY A 148 -8.24 -9.97 -4.20
C GLY A 148 -9.46 -10.53 -3.48
N ALA A 149 -10.63 -9.91 -3.63
CA ALA A 149 -11.87 -10.41 -3.03
C ALA A 149 -12.35 -11.71 -3.67
N LYS A 150 -12.06 -11.94 -4.95
CA LYS A 150 -12.33 -13.21 -5.63
C LYS A 150 -11.23 -14.23 -5.37
N PHE A 151 -9.98 -13.77 -5.35
CA PHE A 151 -8.83 -14.61 -5.16
C PHE A 151 -8.86 -15.34 -3.82
N VAL A 152 -9.09 -14.64 -2.71
CA VAL A 152 -9.08 -15.23 -1.37
C VAL A 152 -10.11 -16.34 -1.18
N ARG A 153 -11.24 -16.30 -1.90
CA ARG A 153 -12.31 -17.33 -1.84
C ARG A 153 -11.91 -18.68 -2.41
N GLN A 154 -10.78 -18.76 -3.11
CA GLN A 154 -10.29 -20.02 -3.70
C GLN A 154 -9.54 -20.87 -2.67
N PHE A 155 -9.29 -20.36 -1.46
CA PHE A 155 -8.46 -21.01 -0.46
C PHE A 155 -9.22 -21.37 0.81
N LYS A 156 -8.72 -22.39 1.48
CA LYS A 156 -9.21 -22.82 2.78
C LYS A 156 -8.02 -23.30 3.61
N GLU A 157 -7.86 -22.69 4.82
CA GLU A 157 -6.79 -23.03 5.78
C GLU A 157 -5.37 -23.05 5.14
N GLU A 158 -5.08 -22.03 4.32
CA GLU A 158 -3.86 -21.98 3.49
C GLU A 158 -2.80 -21.02 4.05
N PHE A 159 -3.21 -19.86 4.56
CA PHE A 159 -2.30 -18.79 4.93
C PHE A 159 -2.11 -18.68 6.44
N ASP A 160 -0.86 -18.41 6.87
CA ASP A 160 -0.54 -18.12 8.27
C ASP A 160 -0.89 -16.67 8.62
N VAL A 161 -0.66 -15.75 7.68
CA VAL A 161 -1.03 -14.34 7.84
C VAL A 161 -1.64 -13.82 6.54
N ILE A 162 -2.72 -13.04 6.65
CA ILE A 162 -3.28 -12.27 5.55
C ILE A 162 -3.17 -10.79 5.92
N ILE A 163 -2.62 -10.00 5.00
CA ILE A 163 -2.48 -8.56 5.13
C ILE A 163 -3.33 -7.90 4.03
N ILE A 164 -4.23 -7.00 4.42
CA ILE A 164 -5.02 -6.19 3.50
C ILE A 164 -4.37 -4.81 3.47
N ASP A 165 -3.72 -4.54 2.35
CA ASP A 165 -2.96 -3.31 2.09
C ASP A 165 -3.56 -2.62 0.86
N SER A 166 -4.79 -2.14 1.02
CA SER A 166 -5.56 -1.53 -0.06
C SER A 166 -5.80 -0.04 0.19
N THR A 167 -6.23 0.67 -0.84
CA THR A 167 -6.76 2.03 -0.72
C THR A 167 -8.04 2.04 0.12
N ASP A 168 -8.38 3.22 0.67
CA ASP A 168 -9.59 3.42 1.47
C ASP A 168 -10.87 3.03 0.71
N PRO A 169 -11.93 2.57 1.41
CA PRO A 169 -13.16 2.06 0.80
C PRO A 169 -13.92 3.11 -0.02
N THR A 170 -13.67 4.39 0.21
CA THR A 170 -14.27 5.52 -0.52
C THR A 170 -13.58 5.82 -1.85
N ALA A 171 -12.39 5.26 -2.09
CA ALA A 171 -11.58 5.46 -3.29
C ALA A 171 -11.73 4.28 -4.27
N GLY A 172 -12.75 4.30 -5.13
CA GLY A 172 -12.84 3.39 -6.27
C GLY A 172 -13.33 1.95 -5.97
N GLU A 173 -12.69 0.94 -6.59
CA GLU A 173 -13.14 -0.48 -6.51
C GLU A 173 -12.80 -1.17 -5.18
N GLY A 174 -12.07 -0.52 -4.28
CA GLY A 174 -11.66 -1.06 -2.96
C GLY A 174 -12.81 -1.45 -2.03
N GLY A 175 -14.01 -0.90 -2.21
CA GLY A 175 -15.16 -1.13 -1.32
C GLY A 175 -15.56 -2.60 -1.10
N GLN A 176 -15.22 -3.51 -2.02
CA GLN A 176 -15.48 -4.94 -1.87
C GLN A 176 -14.58 -5.62 -0.82
N LEU A 177 -13.43 -5.04 -0.51
CA LEU A 177 -12.46 -5.52 0.48
C LEU A 177 -12.85 -5.19 1.93
N PHE A 178 -13.96 -4.46 2.14
CA PHE A 178 -14.44 -4.05 3.47
C PHE A 178 -15.81 -4.65 3.82
N THR A 179 -16.25 -5.68 3.08
CA THR A 179 -17.52 -6.35 3.33
C THR A 179 -17.37 -7.50 4.31
N VAL A 180 -18.46 -7.79 5.07
CA VAL A 180 -18.51 -8.94 5.99
C VAL A 180 -18.19 -10.26 5.26
N ASP A 181 -18.67 -10.41 4.02
CA ASP A 181 -18.44 -11.64 3.23
C ASP A 181 -16.99 -11.78 2.77
N PHE A 182 -16.28 -10.67 2.56
CA PHE A 182 -14.85 -10.68 2.29
C PHE A 182 -14.07 -11.11 3.54
N TYR A 183 -14.35 -10.53 4.70
CA TYR A 183 -13.69 -10.94 5.95
C TYR A 183 -13.96 -12.39 6.35
N LYS A 184 -15.16 -12.93 6.06
CA LYS A 184 -15.43 -14.36 6.21
C LYS A 184 -14.55 -15.20 5.29
N ALA A 185 -14.41 -14.81 4.02
CA ALA A 185 -13.54 -15.51 3.08
C ALA A 185 -12.07 -15.48 3.53
N CYS A 186 -11.59 -14.34 4.03
CA CYS A 186 -10.25 -14.25 4.64
C CYS A 186 -10.11 -15.21 5.84
N SER A 187 -11.12 -15.27 6.72
CA SER A 187 -11.12 -16.19 7.87
C SER A 187 -11.11 -17.66 7.44
N GLU A 188 -11.79 -18.02 6.36
CA GLU A 188 -11.76 -19.39 5.82
C GLU A 188 -10.43 -19.74 5.15
N ALA A 189 -9.78 -18.75 4.52
CA ALA A 189 -8.47 -18.91 3.89
C ALA A 189 -7.32 -18.98 4.90
N LEU A 190 -7.50 -18.40 6.08
CA LEU A 190 -6.53 -18.48 7.18
C LEU A 190 -6.51 -19.87 7.79
N LYS A 191 -5.32 -20.34 8.19
CA LYS A 191 -5.16 -21.50 9.06
C LYS A 191 -5.80 -21.21 10.42
N LYS A 192 -5.95 -22.28 11.24
CA LYS A 192 -6.65 -22.20 12.53
C LYS A 192 -6.06 -21.16 13.50
N ASP A 193 -4.77 -20.95 13.45
CA ASP A 193 -4.01 -19.96 14.24
C ASP A 193 -3.59 -18.73 13.42
N GLY A 194 -4.14 -18.59 12.22
CA GLY A 194 -3.80 -17.54 11.28
C GLY A 194 -4.29 -16.16 11.74
N ILE A 195 -3.60 -15.12 11.31
CA ILE A 195 -3.84 -13.73 11.72
C ILE A 195 -4.17 -12.87 10.50
N LEU A 196 -5.19 -12.03 10.63
CA LEU A 196 -5.54 -10.99 9.67
C LEU A 196 -5.07 -9.62 10.19
N SER A 197 -4.43 -8.86 9.33
CA SER A 197 -4.15 -7.43 9.53
C SER A 197 -4.72 -6.65 8.37
N ALA A 198 -5.33 -5.51 8.63
CA ALA A 198 -5.93 -4.69 7.60
C ALA A 198 -5.65 -3.21 7.87
N GLN A 199 -5.35 -2.48 6.78
CA GLN A 199 -5.44 -1.04 6.77
C GLN A 199 -6.92 -0.64 6.93
N THR A 200 -7.18 0.39 7.68
CA THR A 200 -8.51 0.98 7.86
C THR A 200 -8.41 2.50 7.92
N GLU A 201 -9.51 3.18 7.61
CA GLU A 201 -9.59 4.63 7.65
C GLU A 201 -9.21 5.23 9.01
N GLY A 202 -8.70 6.44 8.99
CA GLY A 202 -8.28 7.16 10.19
C GLY A 202 -9.48 7.67 10.99
N ILE A 203 -9.57 7.31 12.26
CA ILE A 203 -10.63 7.71 13.20
C ILE A 203 -10.83 9.24 13.30
N MET A 204 -9.83 10.03 12.89
CA MET A 204 -9.88 11.49 13.04
C MET A 204 -10.72 12.20 11.97
N TYR A 205 -10.98 11.58 10.83
CA TYR A 205 -11.62 12.22 9.68
C TYR A 205 -12.92 11.56 9.24
N ASP A 206 -13.16 10.33 9.67
CA ASP A 206 -14.32 9.51 9.31
C ASP A 206 -15.12 9.14 10.55
N TYR A 207 -16.07 10.01 10.90
CA TYR A 207 -16.95 9.88 12.08
C TYR A 207 -18.34 9.30 11.76
N GLU A 208 -18.59 8.80 10.53
CA GLU A 208 -19.89 8.24 10.15
C GLU A 208 -19.89 6.72 10.10
#